data_16728458b2fc44e89e0965f5eacca5a9
#
_entry.id   16728458b2fc44e89e0965f5eacca5a9
#
_cell.length_a   1.000
_cell.length_b   1.000
_cell.length_c   1.000
_cell.angle_alpha   90.00
_cell.angle_beta   90.00
_cell.angle_gamma   90.00
#
_symmetry.space_group_name_H-M   'P 1'
#
loop_
_entity.id
_entity.type
_entity.pdbx_description
1 polymer ?
#
loop_
_entity_poly.entity_id
_entity_poly.type
_entity_poly.pdbx_seq_one_letter_code
_entity_poly.pdbx_strand_id
1 'polypeptide(L)'
;NAIAVGRNSAAAGVDSLAFGRLSAANAANAIAMGAESKAAENATAVGTNAEANGLNSIALGSGSIADVDNTIALGNQSQAVAAGAIAIGQGNKADGANAIALGNGSITGGVNAIALGQGSYAGLENGTAIGAQASAQGKNSVALGAGSVATDADTVSVGNTTAQRQIVNMAAGDISTTSTDAINGSQLYAISKSVADNLGGGATVNAQGVVTSPNYRLKSGIFGTVGDALTGLDNNTLQWDSLKKAYSAAHG
;
A
#
# COMPACT_ATOMS: atom_id res chain seq x y z
N ASN A 1 12.53 45.82 14.72
CA ASN A 1 13.51 45.89 13.63
C ASN A 1 12.95 45.22 12.37
N ALA A 2 13.15 45.82 11.20
CA ALA A 2 12.76 45.22 9.92
C ALA A 2 13.82 45.60 8.87
N ILE A 3 14.07 44.68 7.92
CA ILE A 3 15.06 44.88 6.86
C ILE A 3 14.39 44.64 5.51
N ALA A 4 14.39 45.64 4.63
CA ALA A 4 13.92 45.52 3.23
C ALA A 4 15.04 45.89 2.27
N VAL A 5 15.40 44.96 1.38
CA VAL A 5 16.45 45.16 0.37
C VAL A 5 15.93 44.75 -1.00
N GLY A 6 15.79 45.66 -1.93
CA GLY A 6 15.31 45.43 -3.27
C GLY A 6 14.33 46.50 -3.73
N ARG A 7 14.10 46.57 -5.07
CA ARG A 7 13.13 47.52 -5.64
C ARG A 7 11.71 47.14 -5.21
N ASN A 8 11.01 48.03 -4.56
CA ASN A 8 9.65 47.83 -4.04
C ASN A 8 9.53 46.63 -3.08
N SER A 9 10.62 46.29 -2.36
CA SER A 9 10.55 45.32 -1.25
C SER A 9 9.84 45.94 -0.06
N ALA A 10 9.06 45.14 0.70
CA ALA A 10 8.30 45.60 1.86
C ALA A 10 8.56 44.68 3.06
N ALA A 11 9.09 45.25 4.16
CA ALA A 11 9.25 44.58 5.45
C ALA A 11 8.54 45.45 6.51
N ALA A 12 7.22 45.31 6.62
CA ALA A 12 6.40 46.10 7.52
C ALA A 12 6.15 45.41 8.87
N GLY A 13 6.41 44.11 8.97
CA GLY A 13 6.28 43.36 10.22
C GLY A 13 7.43 43.60 11.18
N VAL A 14 7.16 43.45 12.48
CA VAL A 14 8.21 43.47 13.51
C VAL A 14 9.18 42.30 13.26
N ASP A 15 10.48 42.58 13.28
CA ASP A 15 11.57 41.62 13.08
C ASP A 15 11.48 40.87 11.75
N SER A 16 10.87 41.49 10.72
CA SER A 16 10.70 40.90 9.38
C SER A 16 11.90 41.16 8.47
N LEU A 17 12.11 40.29 7.49
CA LEU A 17 13.15 40.37 6.46
C LEU A 17 12.56 40.21 5.05
N ALA A 18 12.68 41.22 4.21
CA ALA A 18 12.30 41.17 2.79
C ALA A 18 13.54 41.43 1.92
N PHE A 19 13.96 40.44 1.13
CA PHE A 19 15.11 40.54 0.26
C PHE A 19 14.76 40.11 -1.16
N GLY A 20 14.67 41.04 -2.08
CA GLY A 20 14.33 40.83 -3.47
C GLY A 20 13.39 41.89 -4.05
N ARG A 21 13.31 41.95 -5.38
CA ARG A 21 12.34 42.84 -6.04
C ARG A 21 10.91 42.42 -5.72
N LEU A 22 10.11 43.33 -5.21
CA LEU A 22 8.71 43.10 -4.83
C LEU A 22 8.51 41.99 -3.75
N SER A 23 9.57 41.69 -3.00
CA SER A 23 9.40 40.76 -1.86
C SER A 23 8.57 41.39 -0.73
N ALA A 24 7.72 40.61 -0.07
CA ALA A 24 6.80 41.12 0.94
C ALA A 24 6.86 40.28 2.25
N ALA A 25 7.39 40.86 3.32
CA ALA A 25 7.41 40.32 4.67
C ALA A 25 6.66 41.27 5.59
N ASN A 26 5.33 41.32 5.46
CA ASN A 26 4.52 42.36 6.08
C ASN A 26 3.96 41.96 7.47
N ALA A 27 4.23 40.77 7.93
CA ALA A 27 3.83 40.26 9.25
C ALA A 27 5.03 40.05 10.17
N ALA A 28 4.79 39.88 11.49
CA ALA A 28 5.83 39.69 12.49
C ALA A 28 6.66 38.42 12.20
N ASN A 29 7.99 38.54 12.38
CA ASN A 29 8.97 37.46 12.15
C ASN A 29 8.93 36.82 10.75
N ALA A 30 8.30 37.48 9.76
CA ALA A 30 8.22 36.99 8.39
C ALA A 30 9.57 37.10 7.66
N ILE A 31 9.92 36.06 6.88
CA ILE A 31 11.12 36.06 6.04
C ILE A 31 10.70 35.82 4.59
N ALA A 32 10.89 36.81 3.72
CA ALA A 32 10.61 36.73 2.29
C ALA A 32 11.87 37.00 1.49
N MET A 33 12.50 35.99 0.93
CA MET A 33 13.75 36.08 0.15
C MET A 33 13.56 35.58 -1.28
N GLY A 34 13.62 36.47 -2.23
CA GLY A 34 13.44 36.20 -3.66
C GLY A 34 12.54 37.22 -4.33
N ALA A 35 12.62 37.36 -5.66
CA ALA A 35 11.73 38.25 -6.36
C ALA A 35 10.27 37.78 -6.21
N GLU A 36 9.40 38.71 -5.82
CA GLU A 36 7.96 38.46 -5.65
C GLU A 36 7.60 37.42 -4.59
N SER A 37 8.53 37.08 -3.68
CA SER A 37 8.27 36.21 -2.55
C SER A 37 7.37 36.88 -1.50
N LYS A 38 6.51 36.07 -0.82
CA LYS A 38 5.59 36.55 0.21
C LYS A 38 5.63 35.65 1.42
N ALA A 39 5.68 36.23 2.62
CA ALA A 39 5.66 35.50 3.87
C ALA A 39 4.66 36.10 4.87
N ALA A 40 3.82 35.22 5.44
CA ALA A 40 2.90 35.54 6.54
C ALA A 40 3.63 35.59 7.90
N GLU A 41 2.89 35.67 9.01
CA GLU A 41 3.43 35.71 10.36
C GLU A 41 4.21 34.43 10.72
N ASN A 42 5.42 34.56 11.24
CA ASN A 42 6.36 33.50 11.57
C ASN A 42 6.69 32.58 10.37
N ALA A 43 6.36 32.98 9.14
CA ALA A 43 6.54 32.18 7.96
C ALA A 43 7.85 32.47 7.20
N THR A 44 8.35 31.52 6.44
CA THR A 44 9.57 31.65 5.64
C THR A 44 9.29 31.31 4.17
N ALA A 45 9.45 32.29 3.28
CA ALA A 45 9.36 32.12 1.83
C ALA A 45 10.71 32.42 1.17
N VAL A 46 11.33 31.41 0.56
CA VAL A 46 12.62 31.58 -0.13
C VAL A 46 12.55 31.04 -1.56
N GLY A 47 12.71 31.91 -2.52
CA GLY A 47 12.63 31.60 -3.95
C GLY A 47 11.82 32.62 -4.72
N THR A 48 12.01 32.71 -6.03
CA THR A 48 11.19 33.58 -6.88
C THR A 48 9.74 33.08 -6.87
N ASN A 49 8.79 33.97 -6.58
CA ASN A 49 7.37 33.65 -6.42
C ASN A 49 7.07 32.59 -5.35
N ALA A 50 7.93 32.43 -4.34
CA ALA A 50 7.64 31.58 -3.19
C ALA A 50 6.58 32.24 -2.31
N GLU A 51 5.57 31.50 -1.92
CA GLU A 51 4.46 32.00 -1.09
C GLU A 51 4.30 31.13 0.18
N ALA A 52 4.59 31.68 1.33
CA ALA A 52 4.34 31.12 2.65
C ALA A 52 3.18 31.90 3.29
N ASN A 53 1.95 31.55 2.92
CA ASN A 53 0.74 32.33 3.23
C ASN A 53 0.12 31.96 4.59
N GLY A 54 0.42 30.77 5.12
CA GLY A 54 -0.06 30.32 6.42
C GLY A 54 0.83 30.75 7.58
N LEU A 55 0.27 30.86 8.79
CA LEU A 55 1.03 31.05 10.04
C LEU A 55 1.99 29.87 10.24
N ASN A 56 3.27 30.17 10.59
CA ASN A 56 4.34 29.17 10.77
C ASN A 56 4.60 28.31 9.52
N SER A 57 4.25 28.76 8.33
CA SER A 57 4.45 27.99 7.10
C SER A 57 5.86 28.18 6.52
N ILE A 58 6.31 27.21 5.73
CA ILE A 58 7.62 27.23 5.07
C ILE A 58 7.44 26.94 3.58
N ALA A 59 7.84 27.86 2.72
CA ALA A 59 7.87 27.72 1.27
C ALA A 59 9.30 27.95 0.74
N LEU A 60 10.00 26.89 0.35
CA LEU A 60 11.35 26.95 -0.18
C LEU A 60 11.40 26.40 -1.59
N GLY A 61 11.71 27.25 -2.56
CA GLY A 61 11.80 26.91 -3.98
C GLY A 61 11.05 27.92 -4.85
N SER A 62 11.42 28.00 -6.13
CA SER A 62 10.71 28.88 -7.05
C SER A 62 9.29 28.42 -7.26
N GLY A 63 8.30 29.30 -7.04
CA GLY A 63 6.89 28.99 -7.17
C GLY A 63 6.36 27.97 -6.14
N SER A 64 7.07 27.75 -5.04
CA SER A 64 6.55 26.92 -3.93
C SER A 64 5.45 27.65 -3.19
N ILE A 65 4.41 26.90 -2.76
CA ILE A 65 3.24 27.45 -2.08
C ILE A 65 2.96 26.65 -0.81
N ALA A 66 3.06 27.32 0.35
CA ALA A 66 2.64 26.83 1.65
C ALA A 66 1.46 27.68 2.10
N ASP A 67 0.23 27.27 1.76
CA ASP A 67 -0.93 28.15 1.69
C ASP A 67 -1.69 28.30 3.00
N VAL A 68 -1.55 27.34 3.91
CA VAL A 68 -2.31 27.29 5.17
C VAL A 68 -1.34 27.12 6.35
N ASP A 69 -1.84 27.27 7.58
CA ASP A 69 -1.06 27.21 8.79
C ASP A 69 -0.32 25.87 8.96
N ASN A 70 0.94 25.99 9.43
CA ASN A 70 1.84 24.85 9.71
C ASN A 70 2.14 23.98 8.50
N THR A 71 2.06 24.50 7.28
CA THR A 71 2.39 23.77 6.05
C THR A 71 3.86 23.90 5.66
N ILE A 72 4.38 22.87 4.96
CA ILE A 72 5.75 22.87 4.43
C ILE A 72 5.70 22.53 2.94
N ALA A 73 6.16 23.45 2.10
CA ALA A 73 6.33 23.25 0.66
C ALA A 73 7.80 23.43 0.29
N LEU A 74 8.49 22.34 -0.04
CA LEU A 74 9.92 22.32 -0.30
C LEU A 74 10.21 21.79 -1.72
N GLY A 75 10.69 22.65 -2.58
CA GLY A 75 11.02 22.32 -3.96
C GLY A 75 10.35 23.25 -4.98
N ASN A 76 10.83 23.22 -6.21
CA ASN A 76 10.24 24.00 -7.30
C ASN A 76 8.78 23.60 -7.53
N GLN A 77 7.86 24.57 -7.49
CA GLN A 77 6.42 24.38 -7.71
C GLN A 77 5.75 23.34 -6.78
N SER A 78 6.33 23.08 -5.60
CA SER A 78 5.67 22.24 -4.58
C SER A 78 4.52 23.00 -3.92
N GLN A 79 3.44 22.31 -3.60
CA GLN A 79 2.23 22.91 -3.03
C GLN A 79 1.75 22.13 -1.81
N ALA A 80 1.66 22.80 -0.66
CA ALA A 80 1.05 22.29 0.56
C ALA A 80 -0.14 23.21 0.90
N VAL A 81 -1.37 22.77 0.54
CA VAL A 81 -2.55 23.65 0.51
C VAL A 81 -3.61 23.30 1.57
N ALA A 82 -3.33 22.37 2.46
CA ALA A 82 -4.20 22.03 3.58
C ALA A 82 -3.42 22.05 4.90
N ALA A 83 -4.12 22.30 6.03
CA ALA A 83 -3.50 22.45 7.34
C ALA A 83 -2.61 21.27 7.72
N GLY A 84 -1.37 21.55 8.16
CA GLY A 84 -0.38 20.54 8.51
C GLY A 84 0.17 19.72 7.35
N ALA A 85 -0.16 20.05 6.10
CA ALA A 85 0.32 19.32 4.94
C ALA A 85 1.80 19.56 4.66
N ILE A 86 2.49 18.54 4.13
CA ILE A 86 3.90 18.56 3.78
C ILE A 86 4.09 18.12 2.34
N ALA A 87 4.66 18.98 1.50
CA ALA A 87 5.01 18.69 0.11
C ALA A 87 6.51 18.89 -0.12
N ILE A 88 7.27 17.83 -0.34
CA ILE A 88 8.74 17.90 -0.51
C ILE A 88 9.15 17.26 -1.83
N GLY A 89 9.75 18.06 -2.71
CA GLY A 89 10.21 17.69 -4.06
C GLY A 89 9.60 18.59 -5.12
N GLN A 90 9.95 18.34 -6.38
CA GLN A 90 9.47 19.17 -7.50
C GLN A 90 8.02 18.83 -7.84
N GLY A 91 7.16 19.82 -7.93
CA GLY A 91 5.79 19.67 -8.43
C GLY A 91 4.89 18.76 -7.58
N ASN A 92 5.23 18.56 -6.32
CA ASN A 92 4.42 17.77 -5.40
C ASN A 92 3.19 18.56 -4.94
N LYS A 93 2.10 17.83 -4.64
CA LYS A 93 0.86 18.45 -4.19
C LYS A 93 0.29 17.70 -2.98
N ALA A 94 0.23 18.39 -1.84
CA ALA A 94 -0.36 17.90 -0.60
C ALA A 94 -1.67 18.65 -0.32
N ASP A 95 -2.81 18.08 -0.77
CA ASP A 95 -4.14 18.69 -0.69
C ASP A 95 -4.94 18.26 0.54
N GLY A 96 -4.61 17.13 1.14
CA GLY A 96 -5.27 16.66 2.35
C GLY A 96 -4.68 17.27 3.63
N ALA A 97 -5.50 17.52 4.65
CA ALA A 97 -5.01 17.93 5.95
C ALA A 97 -4.07 16.85 6.55
N ASN A 98 -2.93 17.26 7.11
CA ASN A 98 -1.86 16.39 7.61
C ASN A 98 -1.30 15.40 6.58
N ALA A 99 -1.52 15.63 5.30
CA ALA A 99 -1.03 14.74 4.24
C ALA A 99 0.45 14.99 3.94
N ILE A 100 1.15 13.95 3.48
CA ILE A 100 2.58 13.99 3.14
C ILE A 100 2.79 13.56 1.69
N ALA A 101 3.25 14.46 0.84
CA ALA A 101 3.66 14.19 -0.54
C ALA A 101 5.16 14.36 -0.67
N LEU A 102 5.91 13.26 -0.85
CA LEU A 102 7.37 13.27 -0.95
C LEU A 102 7.83 12.56 -2.22
N GLY A 103 8.54 13.30 -3.07
CA GLY A 103 9.05 12.77 -4.34
C GLY A 103 9.13 13.83 -5.43
N ASN A 104 8.86 13.45 -6.66
CA ASN A 104 8.70 14.36 -7.79
C ASN A 104 7.32 14.08 -8.41
N GLY A 105 6.43 15.07 -8.42
CA GLY A 105 5.07 14.93 -8.92
C GLY A 105 4.19 13.99 -8.08
N SER A 106 4.51 13.77 -6.81
CA SER A 106 3.65 13.00 -5.89
C SER A 106 2.44 13.82 -5.44
N ILE A 107 1.30 13.15 -5.27
CA ILE A 107 0.02 13.82 -4.96
C ILE A 107 -0.68 13.09 -3.81
N THR A 108 -1.13 13.86 -2.82
CA THR A 108 -2.03 13.39 -1.77
C THR A 108 -3.32 14.20 -1.76
N GLY A 109 -4.47 13.53 -1.93
CA GLY A 109 -5.78 14.18 -1.88
C GLY A 109 -6.53 13.98 -0.56
N GLY A 110 -6.28 12.85 0.10
CA GLY A 110 -6.97 12.48 1.33
C GLY A 110 -6.39 13.08 2.60
N VAL A 111 -7.22 13.25 3.62
CA VAL A 111 -6.77 13.58 4.99
C VAL A 111 -5.85 12.46 5.51
N ASN A 112 -4.73 12.82 6.16
CA ASN A 112 -3.70 11.89 6.65
C ASN A 112 -3.10 10.97 5.56
N ALA A 113 -3.27 11.29 4.28
CA ALA A 113 -2.74 10.47 3.19
C ALA A 113 -1.21 10.63 3.06
N ILE A 114 -0.53 9.55 2.65
CA ILE A 114 0.92 9.53 2.46
C ILE A 114 1.23 9.06 1.04
N ALA A 115 1.93 9.88 0.27
CA ALA A 115 2.45 9.53 -1.06
C ALA A 115 3.97 9.70 -1.06
N LEU A 116 4.70 8.60 -1.11
CA LEU A 116 6.16 8.55 -1.08
C LEU A 116 6.70 7.89 -2.34
N GLY A 117 7.31 8.67 -3.22
CA GLY A 117 7.91 8.20 -4.48
C GLY A 117 7.54 9.09 -5.66
N GLN A 118 8.32 9.01 -6.74
CA GLN A 118 8.02 9.75 -7.96
C GLN A 118 6.64 9.38 -8.50
N GLY A 119 5.76 10.36 -8.72
CA GLY A 119 4.44 10.14 -9.29
C GLY A 119 3.52 9.27 -8.43
N SER A 120 3.82 9.10 -7.14
CA SER A 120 2.95 8.36 -6.22
C SER A 120 1.65 9.13 -5.94
N TYR A 121 0.57 8.41 -5.70
CA TYR A 121 -0.75 8.98 -5.51
C TYR A 121 -1.48 8.33 -4.31
N ALA A 122 -1.93 9.14 -3.36
CA ALA A 122 -2.78 8.70 -2.26
C ALA A 122 -4.06 9.58 -2.23
N GLY A 123 -5.13 9.06 -2.85
CA GLY A 123 -6.30 9.87 -3.20
C GLY A 123 -7.30 10.08 -2.10
N LEU A 124 -7.49 9.12 -1.21
CA LEU A 124 -8.50 9.14 -0.17
C LEU A 124 -7.91 9.13 1.24
N GLU A 125 -8.78 9.35 2.24
CA GLU A 125 -8.44 9.41 3.66
C GLU A 125 -7.63 8.18 4.11
N ASN A 126 -6.52 8.44 4.84
CA ASN A 126 -5.58 7.43 5.34
C ASN A 126 -4.95 6.54 4.25
N GLY A 127 -5.03 6.92 2.98
CA GLY A 127 -4.37 6.21 1.89
C GLY A 127 -2.85 6.32 2.01
N THR A 128 -2.12 5.21 1.80
CA THR A 128 -0.66 5.18 1.86
C THR A 128 -0.09 4.57 0.59
N ALA A 129 0.61 5.37 -0.22
CA ALA A 129 1.25 4.96 -1.46
C ALA A 129 2.78 5.08 -1.32
N ILE A 130 3.50 3.97 -1.33
CA ILE A 130 4.95 3.92 -1.17
C ILE A 130 5.59 3.23 -2.37
N GLY A 131 6.37 3.99 -3.13
CA GLY A 131 7.05 3.54 -4.35
C GLY A 131 6.76 4.45 -5.54
N ALA A 132 7.65 4.45 -6.53
CA ALA A 132 7.40 5.21 -7.76
C ALA A 132 6.10 4.75 -8.42
N GLN A 133 5.21 5.67 -8.76
CA GLN A 133 3.90 5.42 -9.38
C GLN A 133 2.99 4.48 -8.56
N ALA A 134 3.25 4.30 -7.26
CA ALA A 134 2.31 3.62 -6.38
C ALA A 134 1.02 4.43 -6.24
N SER A 135 -0.14 3.76 -6.20
CA SER A 135 -1.45 4.42 -6.19
C SER A 135 -2.39 3.79 -5.16
N ALA A 136 -2.63 4.48 -4.05
CA ALA A 136 -3.60 4.13 -3.03
C ALA A 136 -4.89 4.92 -3.27
N GLN A 137 -5.89 4.28 -3.86
CA GLN A 137 -7.14 4.89 -4.29
C GLN A 137 -8.31 4.57 -3.35
N GLY A 138 -8.20 3.49 -2.57
CA GLY A 138 -9.19 3.14 -1.56
C GLY A 138 -8.95 3.88 -0.24
N LYS A 139 -10.01 4.13 0.53
CA LYS A 139 -9.90 4.63 1.92
C LYS A 139 -9.17 3.61 2.78
N ASN A 140 -8.25 4.06 3.66
CA ASN A 140 -7.41 3.20 4.51
C ASN A 140 -6.56 2.18 3.71
N SER A 141 -6.36 2.37 2.42
CA SER A 141 -5.62 1.41 1.60
C SER A 141 -4.12 1.69 1.61
N VAL A 142 -3.32 0.64 1.39
CA VAL A 142 -1.87 0.71 1.28
C VAL A 142 -1.42 0.14 -0.07
N ALA A 143 -0.78 0.93 -0.90
CA ALA A 143 -0.10 0.48 -2.12
C ALA A 143 1.42 0.48 -1.87
N LEU A 144 2.01 -0.71 -1.77
CA LEU A 144 3.42 -0.88 -1.40
C LEU A 144 4.24 -1.43 -2.55
N GLY A 145 5.22 -0.67 -2.98
CA GLY A 145 6.14 -0.99 -4.08
C GLY A 145 5.82 -0.22 -5.36
N ALA A 146 6.83 -0.05 -6.23
CA ALA A 146 6.68 0.70 -7.47
C ALA A 146 5.53 0.13 -8.34
N GLY A 147 4.63 0.99 -8.80
CA GLY A 147 3.50 0.64 -9.64
C GLY A 147 2.40 -0.19 -8.93
N SER A 148 2.47 -0.37 -7.60
CA SER A 148 1.39 -1.05 -6.87
C SER A 148 0.13 -0.22 -6.87
N VAL A 149 -1.03 -0.88 -6.97
CA VAL A 149 -2.34 -0.21 -7.02
C VAL A 149 -3.28 -0.86 -6.00
N ALA A 150 -3.78 -0.07 -5.06
CA ALA A 150 -4.80 -0.46 -4.08
C ALA A 150 -6.08 0.33 -4.33
N THR A 151 -7.08 -0.29 -4.97
CA THR A 151 -8.35 0.35 -5.36
C THR A 151 -9.42 0.24 -4.28
N ASP A 152 -9.41 -0.85 -3.54
CA ASP A 152 -10.44 -1.15 -2.56
C ASP A 152 -10.06 -0.61 -1.18
N ALA A 153 -11.06 -0.23 -0.40
CA ALA A 153 -10.85 0.23 0.97
C ALA A 153 -10.32 -0.91 1.87
N ASP A 154 -9.55 -0.52 2.90
CA ASP A 154 -9.03 -1.44 3.93
C ASP A 154 -8.16 -2.58 3.37
N THR A 155 -7.45 -2.35 2.26
CA THR A 155 -6.59 -3.34 1.60
C THR A 155 -5.12 -2.95 1.58
N VAL A 156 -4.24 -3.95 1.52
CA VAL A 156 -2.81 -3.78 1.22
C VAL A 156 -2.50 -4.45 -0.11
N SER A 157 -2.06 -3.67 -1.09
CA SER A 157 -1.62 -4.17 -2.39
C SER A 157 -0.10 -4.07 -2.53
N VAL A 158 0.54 -5.17 -2.90
CA VAL A 158 1.98 -5.21 -3.19
C VAL A 158 2.26 -5.30 -4.69
N GLY A 159 1.26 -5.06 -5.54
CA GLY A 159 1.36 -5.14 -6.99
C GLY A 159 0.17 -4.51 -7.70
N ASN A 160 -0.07 -4.94 -8.92
CA ASN A 160 -1.23 -4.58 -9.74
C ASN A 160 -1.67 -5.79 -10.57
N THR A 161 -2.67 -5.63 -11.41
CA THR A 161 -3.24 -6.72 -12.22
C THR A 161 -2.27 -7.37 -13.21
N THR A 162 -1.18 -6.68 -13.58
CA THR A 162 -0.19 -7.18 -14.55
C THR A 162 1.15 -7.52 -13.92
N ALA A 163 1.42 -7.06 -12.70
CA ALA A 163 2.69 -7.26 -11.98
C ALA A 163 2.43 -7.52 -10.49
N GLN A 164 2.34 -8.79 -10.12
CA GLN A 164 2.25 -9.24 -8.73
C GLN A 164 3.65 -9.42 -8.13
N ARG A 165 3.75 -9.38 -6.80
CA ARG A 165 4.97 -9.65 -6.04
C ARG A 165 4.76 -10.77 -5.03
N GLN A 166 5.81 -11.57 -4.84
CA GLN A 166 5.86 -12.50 -3.72
C GLN A 166 6.18 -11.74 -2.43
N ILE A 167 5.59 -12.19 -1.33
CA ILE A 167 6.00 -11.80 0.02
C ILE A 167 6.90 -12.91 0.54
N VAL A 168 8.18 -12.63 0.75
CA VAL A 168 9.19 -13.59 1.13
C VAL A 168 9.68 -13.36 2.58
N ASN A 169 10.37 -14.36 3.16
CA ASN A 169 10.89 -14.31 4.53
C ASN A 169 9.81 -14.15 5.61
N MET A 170 8.61 -14.66 5.34
CA MET A 170 7.55 -14.71 6.32
C MET A 170 7.79 -15.87 7.30
N ALA A 171 7.70 -15.60 8.59
CA ALA A 171 7.60 -16.64 9.61
C ALA A 171 6.34 -17.48 9.41
N ALA A 172 6.31 -18.69 10.00
CA ALA A 172 5.08 -19.46 10.06
C ALA A 172 4.04 -18.72 10.90
N GLY A 173 2.84 -18.56 10.36
CA GLY A 173 1.71 -18.00 11.09
C GLY A 173 1.07 -19.02 12.03
N ASP A 174 0.39 -18.57 13.06
CA ASP A 174 -0.39 -19.44 13.93
C ASP A 174 -1.54 -20.08 13.17
N ILE A 175 -1.75 -21.38 13.39
CA ILE A 175 -2.87 -22.12 12.80
C ILE A 175 -3.86 -22.47 13.92
N SER A 176 -4.88 -21.65 14.06
CA SER A 176 -5.95 -21.83 15.05
C SER A 176 -7.28 -21.34 14.49
N THR A 177 -8.39 -21.61 15.20
CA THR A 177 -9.72 -21.18 14.79
C THR A 177 -9.93 -19.66 14.85
N THR A 178 -9.04 -18.93 15.51
CA THR A 178 -9.11 -17.47 15.69
C THR A 178 -7.94 -16.72 15.08
N SER A 179 -7.00 -17.43 14.43
CA SER A 179 -5.84 -16.80 13.81
C SER A 179 -6.25 -15.94 12.61
N THR A 180 -5.63 -14.79 12.53
CA THR A 180 -5.67 -13.88 11.37
C THR A 180 -4.33 -13.77 10.66
N ASP A 181 -3.37 -14.64 11.01
CA ASP A 181 -2.03 -14.62 10.44
C ASP A 181 -2.02 -15.12 8.99
N ALA A 182 -1.16 -14.55 8.19
CA ALA A 182 -0.83 -15.12 6.89
C ALA A 182 0.01 -16.39 7.07
N ILE A 183 -0.25 -17.40 6.25
CA ILE A 183 0.52 -18.64 6.23
C ILE A 183 1.59 -18.60 5.13
N ASN A 184 2.71 -19.28 5.36
CA ASN A 184 3.75 -19.43 4.35
C ASN A 184 3.68 -20.77 3.61
N GLY A 185 4.45 -20.90 2.52
CA GLY A 185 4.43 -22.08 1.67
C GLY A 185 4.80 -23.39 2.38
N SER A 186 5.65 -23.35 3.44
CA SER A 186 6.02 -24.57 4.18
C SER A 186 4.86 -25.13 4.99
N GLN A 187 4.00 -24.27 5.52
CA GLN A 187 2.79 -24.69 6.26
C GLN A 187 1.77 -25.33 5.31
N LEU A 188 1.57 -24.77 4.13
CA LEU A 188 0.71 -25.36 3.09
C LEU A 188 1.26 -26.71 2.63
N TYR A 189 2.59 -26.82 2.40
CA TYR A 189 3.23 -28.08 2.04
C TYR A 189 3.04 -29.16 3.12
N ALA A 190 3.19 -28.81 4.41
CA ALA A 190 2.98 -29.74 5.52
C ALA A 190 1.55 -30.29 5.55
N ILE A 191 0.54 -29.47 5.28
CA ILE A 191 -0.86 -29.87 5.18
C ILE A 191 -1.06 -30.81 3.98
N SER A 192 -0.56 -30.42 2.80
CA SER A 192 -0.64 -31.28 1.59
C SER A 192 0.03 -32.63 1.81
N LYS A 193 1.20 -32.64 2.49
CA LYS A 193 1.90 -33.88 2.81
C LYS A 193 1.09 -34.78 3.76
N SER A 194 0.48 -34.20 4.79
CA SER A 194 -0.39 -34.94 5.71
C SER A 194 -1.57 -35.59 4.98
N VAL A 195 -2.16 -34.89 4.04
CA VAL A 195 -3.25 -35.43 3.18
C VAL A 195 -2.73 -36.60 2.33
N ALA A 196 -1.59 -36.43 1.65
CA ALA A 196 -1.00 -37.50 0.83
C ALA A 196 -0.64 -38.75 1.67
N ASP A 197 -0.04 -38.55 2.85
CA ASP A 197 0.31 -39.63 3.77
C ASP A 197 -0.95 -40.38 4.24
N ASN A 198 -2.03 -39.69 4.56
CA ASN A 198 -3.30 -40.31 4.98
C ASN A 198 -4.06 -41.01 3.84
N LEU A 199 -3.94 -40.53 2.62
CA LEU A 199 -4.51 -41.22 1.44
C LEU A 199 -3.79 -42.53 1.18
N GLY A 200 -2.46 -42.62 1.45
CA GLY A 200 -1.69 -43.80 1.13
C GLY A 200 -1.63 -44.09 -0.39
N GLY A 201 -1.52 -45.36 -0.76
CA GLY A 201 -1.53 -45.78 -2.18
C GLY A 201 -0.40 -45.15 -3.01
N GLY A 202 0.66 -44.64 -2.42
CA GLY A 202 1.75 -43.97 -3.12
C GLY A 202 1.44 -42.50 -3.50
N ALA A 203 0.41 -41.89 -2.92
CA ALA A 203 0.16 -40.45 -3.07
C ALA A 203 1.35 -39.65 -2.54
N THR A 204 1.70 -38.58 -3.24
CA THR A 204 2.81 -37.66 -2.89
C THR A 204 2.40 -36.24 -3.11
N VAL A 205 3.24 -35.29 -2.76
CA VAL A 205 3.07 -33.88 -3.09
C VAL A 205 4.03 -33.52 -4.22
N ASN A 206 3.53 -33.01 -5.34
CA ASN A 206 4.38 -32.60 -6.46
C ASN A 206 5.05 -31.23 -6.23
N ALA A 207 5.88 -30.79 -7.17
CA ALA A 207 6.61 -29.52 -7.08
C ALA A 207 5.70 -28.26 -7.02
N GLN A 208 4.44 -28.39 -7.41
CA GLN A 208 3.44 -27.32 -7.35
C GLN A 208 2.63 -27.36 -6.04
N GLY A 209 2.97 -28.24 -5.09
CA GLY A 209 2.26 -28.40 -3.82
C GLY A 209 0.95 -29.17 -3.92
N VAL A 210 0.67 -29.79 -5.07
CA VAL A 210 -0.57 -30.56 -5.31
C VAL A 210 -0.37 -32.01 -4.91
N VAL A 211 -1.36 -32.57 -4.19
CA VAL A 211 -1.40 -34.00 -3.84
C VAL A 211 -1.67 -34.81 -5.09
N THR A 212 -0.79 -35.77 -5.39
CA THR A 212 -0.96 -36.68 -6.54
C THR A 212 -1.98 -37.78 -6.23
N SER A 213 -2.63 -38.32 -7.26
CA SER A 213 -3.57 -39.43 -7.08
C SER A 213 -2.89 -40.67 -6.49
N PRO A 214 -3.53 -41.35 -5.53
CA PRO A 214 -3.07 -42.65 -5.04
C PRO A 214 -3.24 -43.74 -6.11
N ASN A 215 -2.61 -44.89 -5.88
CA ASN A 215 -2.76 -46.09 -6.68
C ASN A 215 -3.21 -47.25 -5.76
N TYR A 216 -4.51 -47.41 -5.58
CA TYR A 216 -5.07 -48.53 -4.80
C TYR A 216 -5.14 -49.77 -5.66
N ARG A 217 -4.31 -50.78 -5.37
CA ARG A 217 -4.25 -52.03 -6.11
C ARG A 217 -5.14 -53.07 -5.44
N LEU A 218 -6.27 -53.39 -6.06
CA LEU A 218 -7.19 -54.44 -5.67
C LEU A 218 -7.12 -55.56 -6.72
N LYS A 219 -7.67 -56.74 -6.41
CA LYS A 219 -7.80 -57.82 -7.39
C LYS A 219 -8.67 -57.44 -8.61
N SER A 220 -9.62 -56.53 -8.40
CA SER A 220 -10.52 -56.00 -9.41
C SER A 220 -9.92 -54.93 -10.32
N GLY A 221 -8.73 -54.38 -9.98
CA GLY A 221 -8.09 -53.33 -10.76
C GLY A 221 -7.24 -52.38 -9.94
N ILE A 222 -6.81 -51.26 -10.60
CA ILE A 222 -6.08 -50.15 -9.99
C ILE A 222 -6.98 -48.93 -9.98
N PHE A 223 -7.13 -48.32 -8.84
CA PHE A 223 -8.04 -47.17 -8.62
C PHE A 223 -7.29 -45.96 -8.15
N GLY A 224 -7.60 -44.79 -8.73
CA GLY A 224 -6.97 -43.49 -8.45
C GLY A 224 -7.68 -42.68 -7.35
N THR A 225 -8.81 -43.15 -6.84
CA THR A 225 -9.56 -42.52 -5.76
C THR A 225 -10.01 -43.54 -4.73
N VAL A 226 -10.22 -43.07 -3.48
CA VAL A 226 -10.77 -43.93 -2.42
C VAL A 226 -12.17 -44.44 -2.80
N GLY A 227 -13.02 -43.57 -3.38
CA GLY A 227 -14.38 -43.89 -3.76
C GLY A 227 -14.43 -45.04 -4.80
N ASP A 228 -13.61 -44.95 -5.86
CA ASP A 228 -13.54 -45.98 -6.89
C ASP A 228 -13.00 -47.31 -6.31
N ALA A 229 -12.00 -47.24 -5.42
CA ALA A 229 -11.45 -48.43 -4.77
C ALA A 229 -12.49 -49.14 -3.88
N LEU A 230 -13.26 -48.34 -3.11
CA LEU A 230 -14.36 -48.87 -2.27
C LEU A 230 -15.45 -49.48 -3.15
N THR A 231 -15.86 -48.81 -4.21
CA THR A 231 -16.83 -49.34 -5.20
C THR A 231 -16.32 -50.63 -5.85
N GLY A 232 -15.04 -50.66 -6.26
CA GLY A 232 -14.42 -51.86 -6.80
C GLY A 232 -14.34 -53.00 -5.81
N LEU A 233 -14.15 -52.70 -4.52
CA LEU A 233 -14.16 -53.69 -3.45
C LEU A 233 -15.58 -54.21 -3.20
N ASP A 234 -16.56 -53.29 -3.10
CA ASP A 234 -17.98 -53.62 -2.85
C ASP A 234 -18.52 -54.54 -3.96
N ASN A 235 -18.29 -54.20 -5.22
CA ASN A 235 -18.72 -54.99 -6.39
C ASN A 235 -18.06 -56.37 -6.49
N ASN A 236 -16.97 -56.65 -5.79
CA ASN A 236 -16.19 -57.86 -5.90
C ASN A 236 -16.11 -58.68 -4.60
N THR A 237 -16.89 -58.31 -3.58
CA THR A 237 -16.95 -59.01 -2.30
C THR A 237 -18.30 -59.67 -2.09
N LEU A 238 -18.33 -60.76 -1.29
CA LEU A 238 -19.59 -61.36 -0.87
C LEU A 238 -20.32 -60.42 0.12
N GLN A 239 -21.57 -60.14 -0.20
CA GLN A 239 -22.44 -59.34 0.68
C GLN A 239 -23.56 -60.22 1.23
N TRP A 240 -24.06 -59.87 2.44
CA TRP A 240 -25.20 -60.54 3.05
C TRP A 240 -26.49 -60.11 2.36
N ASP A 241 -27.14 -61.06 1.67
CA ASP A 241 -28.47 -60.89 1.09
C ASP A 241 -29.50 -61.25 2.17
N SER A 242 -30.21 -60.25 2.69
CA SER A 242 -31.21 -60.44 3.74
C SER A 242 -32.44 -61.21 3.29
N LEU A 243 -32.75 -61.18 1.99
CA LEU A 243 -33.86 -61.92 1.40
C LEU A 243 -33.53 -63.41 1.21
N LYS A 244 -32.32 -63.66 0.71
CA LYS A 244 -31.84 -65.03 0.52
C LYS A 244 -31.26 -65.66 1.77
N LYS A 245 -31.05 -64.85 2.85
CA LYS A 245 -30.37 -65.26 4.10
C LYS A 245 -29.05 -65.99 3.83
N ALA A 246 -28.28 -65.48 2.88
CA ALA A 246 -27.05 -66.08 2.42
C ALA A 246 -26.09 -65.01 1.95
N TYR A 247 -24.77 -65.27 1.94
CA TYR A 247 -23.78 -64.44 1.29
C TYR A 247 -23.84 -64.60 -0.23
N SER A 248 -23.93 -63.56 -0.98
CA SER A 248 -24.04 -63.55 -2.44
C SER A 248 -23.02 -62.56 -3.05
N ALA A 249 -22.44 -62.93 -4.18
CA ALA A 249 -21.64 -62.05 -5.01
C ALA A 249 -22.49 -61.30 -6.07
N ALA A 250 -23.80 -61.55 -6.10
CA ALA A 250 -24.72 -60.86 -7.01
C ALA A 250 -25.10 -59.52 -6.43
N HIS A 251 -24.45 -58.47 -6.91
CA HIS A 251 -24.84 -57.09 -6.69
C HIS A 251 -25.96 -56.79 -7.70
N GLY A 252 -27.20 -56.73 -7.25
CA GLY A 252 -28.38 -56.50 -8.05
C GLY A 252 -28.46 -55.11 -8.62
#